data_74ebee9f7eaba2ae7be3cb71f719a7c2
#
_entry.id   74ebee9f7eaba2ae7be3cb71f719a7c2
#
_cell.length_a   1.000
_cell.length_b   1.000
_cell.length_c   1.000
_cell.angle_alpha   90.00
_cell.angle_beta   90.00
_cell.angle_gamma   90.00
#
_symmetry.space_group_name_H-M   'P 1'
#
loop_
_entity.id
_entity.type
_entity.pdbx_description
1 polymer ?
#
loop_
_entity_poly.entity_id
_entity_poly.type
_entity_poly.pdbx_seq_one_letter_code
_entity_poly.pdbx_strand_id
1 'polypeptide(L)'
;KHTYRSVKGEVPKTDYTIPIGKADVKLKGDDLTIISYGLMVRYCIEVAISMKTQGINLEVIDLRTLRPLDVTTLVESVKKTGKCLVVQEDTQAYGIGAEVASCIADLAFEYLDGPVKRLSGPEVPPMPFSPSLEDEFMLNEEKIETAVKALLDY
;
A
#
# COMPACT_ATOMS: atom_id res chain seq x y z
N LYS A 1 8.63 -13.99 5.70
CA LYS A 1 8.80 -14.88 6.88
C LYS A 1 8.48 -14.21 8.22
N HIS A 2 8.70 -12.89 8.33
CA HIS A 2 8.42 -12.12 9.53
C HIS A 2 6.94 -12.24 9.94
N THR A 3 6.02 -12.06 9.01
CA THR A 3 4.57 -12.10 9.23
C THR A 3 4.06 -13.45 9.76
N TYR A 4 4.70 -14.57 9.43
CA TYR A 4 4.32 -15.90 9.92
C TYR A 4 4.41 -16.05 11.43
N ARG A 5 5.23 -15.26 12.10
CA ARG A 5 5.46 -15.33 13.55
C ARG A 5 4.81 -14.17 14.30
N SER A 6 4.69 -13.01 13.66
CA SER A 6 4.23 -11.77 14.30
C SER A 6 2.74 -11.51 14.12
N VAL A 7 2.11 -12.05 13.05
CA VAL A 7 0.70 -11.81 12.76
C VAL A 7 -0.14 -13.01 13.17
N LYS A 8 -1.18 -12.76 13.96
CA LYS A 8 -2.19 -13.74 14.35
C LYS A 8 -3.55 -13.24 13.92
N GLY A 9 -4.44 -14.13 13.52
CA GLY A 9 -5.81 -13.81 13.11
C GLY A 9 -6.68 -15.06 13.08
N GLU A 10 -7.98 -14.83 13.06
CA GLU A 10 -8.95 -15.91 12.86
C GLU A 10 -8.92 -16.37 11.41
N VAL A 11 -9.03 -17.68 11.21
CA VAL A 11 -9.17 -18.30 9.89
C VAL A 11 -10.50 -19.02 9.80
N PRO A 12 -11.15 -19.07 8.63
CA PRO A 12 -12.36 -19.85 8.44
C PRO A 12 -12.14 -21.33 8.79
N LYS A 13 -13.13 -21.95 9.43
CA LYS A 13 -13.09 -23.38 9.78
C LYS A 13 -13.43 -24.30 8.61
N THR A 14 -14.02 -23.74 7.55
CA THR A 14 -14.38 -24.44 6.31
C THR A 14 -13.31 -24.24 5.26
N ASP A 15 -13.22 -25.17 4.30
CA ASP A 15 -12.34 -25.01 3.16
C ASP A 15 -12.72 -23.78 2.35
N TYR A 16 -11.72 -22.99 1.98
CA TYR A 16 -11.89 -21.81 1.13
C TYR A 16 -10.70 -21.64 0.20
N THR A 17 -10.91 -20.96 -0.90
CA THR A 17 -9.87 -20.61 -1.86
C THR A 17 -9.81 -19.09 -2.06
N ILE A 18 -8.61 -18.58 -2.26
CA ILE A 18 -8.39 -17.19 -2.65
C ILE A 18 -8.00 -17.20 -4.13
N PRO A 19 -8.77 -16.53 -5.01
CA PRO A 19 -8.44 -16.50 -6.44
C PRO A 19 -7.09 -15.81 -6.69
N ILE A 20 -6.24 -16.45 -7.48
CA ILE A 20 -4.99 -15.85 -7.96
C ILE A 20 -5.33 -14.67 -8.88
N GLY A 21 -4.60 -13.57 -8.77
CA GLY A 21 -4.82 -12.38 -9.59
C GLY A 21 -6.01 -11.53 -9.15
N LYS A 22 -6.45 -11.69 -7.89
CA LYS A 22 -7.47 -10.84 -7.27
C LYS A 22 -6.91 -10.13 -6.05
N ALA A 23 -6.92 -8.81 -6.11
CA ALA A 23 -6.61 -7.94 -4.99
C ALA A 23 -7.74 -7.95 -3.96
N ASP A 24 -7.44 -7.52 -2.75
CA ASP A 24 -8.39 -7.45 -1.65
C ASP A 24 -8.49 -6.02 -1.10
N VAL A 25 -9.68 -5.45 -1.14
CA VAL A 25 -9.95 -4.17 -0.50
C VAL A 25 -10.14 -4.41 1.00
N LYS A 26 -9.08 -4.20 1.77
CA LYS A 26 -9.04 -4.41 3.23
C LYS A 26 -9.87 -3.40 3.98
N LEU A 27 -9.82 -2.15 3.56
CA LEU A 27 -10.63 -1.06 4.11
C LEU A 27 -11.18 -0.23 2.95
N LYS A 28 -12.44 0.13 3.05
CA LYS A 28 -13.09 1.05 2.09
C LYS A 28 -12.96 2.48 2.57
N GLY A 29 -12.66 3.37 1.64
CA GLY A 29 -12.52 4.80 1.87
C GLY A 29 -12.67 5.59 0.58
N ASP A 30 -12.82 6.91 0.70
CA ASP A 30 -13.13 7.77 -0.43
C ASP A 30 -12.13 8.91 -0.61
N ASP A 31 -11.19 9.12 0.33
CA ASP A 31 -10.27 10.27 0.30
C ASP A 31 -8.95 9.97 -0.43
N LEU A 32 -8.41 8.74 -0.28
CA LEU A 32 -7.17 8.33 -0.91
C LEU A 32 -7.06 6.80 -0.95
N THR A 33 -6.54 6.24 -2.04
CA THR A 33 -6.23 4.82 -2.18
C THR A 33 -4.78 4.55 -1.82
N ILE A 34 -4.56 3.63 -0.86
CA ILE A 34 -3.24 3.04 -0.57
C ILE A 34 -3.21 1.65 -1.17
N ILE A 35 -2.21 1.40 -2.01
CA ILE A 35 -1.95 0.10 -2.64
C ILE A 35 -0.69 -0.49 -2.04
N SER A 36 -0.77 -1.72 -1.54
CA SER A 36 0.37 -2.36 -0.89
C SER A 36 0.32 -3.88 -0.96
N TYR A 37 1.37 -4.55 -0.47
CA TYR A 37 1.45 -6.00 -0.34
C TYR A 37 2.35 -6.39 0.84
N GLY A 38 2.22 -7.65 1.27
CA GLY A 38 3.05 -8.20 2.34
C GLY A 38 2.85 -7.52 3.70
N LEU A 39 3.96 -7.25 4.41
CA LEU A 39 3.92 -6.64 5.75
C LEU A 39 3.35 -5.21 5.72
N MET A 40 3.63 -4.46 4.67
CA MET A 40 3.21 -3.07 4.57
C MET A 40 1.69 -2.90 4.55
N VAL A 41 0.94 -3.89 4.09
CA VAL A 41 -0.54 -3.87 4.16
C VAL A 41 -1.01 -3.66 5.60
N ARG A 42 -0.36 -4.33 6.57
CA ARG A 42 -0.70 -4.19 7.98
C ARG A 42 -0.48 -2.77 8.48
N TYR A 43 0.67 -2.19 8.20
CA TYR A 43 0.97 -0.81 8.60
C TYR A 43 0.02 0.19 7.92
N CYS A 44 -0.32 -0.03 6.65
CA CYS A 44 -1.31 0.79 5.96
C CYS A 44 -2.71 0.70 6.61
N ILE A 45 -3.12 -0.48 7.08
CA ILE A 45 -4.40 -0.66 7.80
C ILE A 45 -4.36 0.08 9.14
N GLU A 46 -3.27 -0.03 9.91
CA GLU A 46 -3.12 0.64 11.21
C GLU A 46 -3.16 2.17 11.04
N VAL A 47 -2.47 2.70 10.03
CA VAL A 47 -2.55 4.13 9.66
C VAL A 47 -3.97 4.54 9.24
N ALA A 48 -4.64 3.75 8.41
CA ALA A 48 -5.99 4.06 7.96
C ALA A 48 -6.99 4.09 9.13
N ILE A 49 -6.87 3.18 10.09
CA ILE A 49 -7.70 3.16 11.31
C ILE A 49 -7.40 4.41 12.16
N SER A 50 -6.15 4.78 12.33
CA SER A 50 -5.75 5.99 13.07
C SER A 50 -6.31 7.25 12.40
N MET A 51 -6.12 7.41 11.10
CA MET A 51 -6.55 8.60 10.36
C MET A 51 -8.08 8.73 10.26
N LYS A 52 -8.80 7.62 10.33
CA LYS A 52 -10.26 7.63 10.41
C LYS A 52 -10.78 8.39 11.62
N THR A 53 -10.07 8.38 12.75
CA THR A 53 -10.42 9.17 13.94
C THR A 53 -10.28 10.67 13.69
N GLN A 54 -9.53 11.06 12.67
CA GLN A 54 -9.32 12.44 12.23
C GLN A 54 -10.29 12.84 11.08
N GLY A 55 -11.24 11.94 10.72
CA GLY A 55 -12.20 12.17 9.65
C GLY A 55 -11.69 11.82 8.25
N ILE A 56 -10.53 11.19 8.12
CA ILE A 56 -9.91 10.81 6.84
C ILE A 56 -10.19 9.32 6.57
N ASN A 57 -10.85 9.02 5.46
CA ASN A 57 -11.28 7.68 5.08
C ASN A 57 -10.40 7.12 3.95
N LEU A 58 -9.36 6.39 4.31
CA LEU A 58 -8.43 5.78 3.37
C LEU A 58 -8.96 4.42 2.85
N GLU A 59 -8.87 4.20 1.56
CA GLU A 59 -9.04 2.88 0.97
C GLU A 59 -7.71 2.14 0.97
N VAL A 60 -7.67 0.93 1.52
CA VAL A 60 -6.45 0.11 1.58
C VAL A 60 -6.64 -1.16 0.78
N ILE A 61 -5.78 -1.37 -0.21
CA ILE A 61 -5.79 -2.52 -1.10
C ILE A 61 -4.54 -3.38 -0.87
N ASP A 62 -4.76 -4.66 -0.61
CA ASP A 62 -3.75 -5.70 -0.62
C ASP A 62 -3.70 -6.35 -2.00
N LEU A 63 -2.58 -6.23 -2.69
CA LEU A 63 -2.37 -6.81 -4.02
C LEU A 63 -2.51 -8.33 -4.04
N ARG A 64 -2.18 -9.03 -2.95
CA ARG A 64 -2.13 -10.50 -2.79
C ARG A 64 -1.25 -11.20 -3.83
N THR A 65 -1.38 -10.82 -5.10
CA THR A 65 -0.56 -11.33 -6.21
C THR A 65 0.01 -10.19 -7.02
N LEU A 66 1.29 -10.32 -7.36
CA LEU A 66 1.99 -9.34 -8.20
C LEU A 66 1.89 -9.70 -9.68
N ARG A 67 1.74 -10.99 -9.98
CA ARG A 67 1.52 -11.48 -11.35
C ARG A 67 0.66 -12.74 -11.33
N PRO A 68 -0.53 -12.71 -11.96
CA PRO A 68 -1.15 -11.53 -12.59
C PRO A 68 -1.53 -10.45 -11.59
N LEU A 69 -1.42 -9.17 -12.00
CA LEU A 69 -1.85 -8.02 -11.21
C LEU A 69 -3.35 -7.74 -11.46
N ASP A 70 -4.12 -7.48 -10.42
CA ASP A 70 -5.54 -7.09 -10.54
C ASP A 70 -5.68 -5.59 -10.85
N VAL A 71 -5.27 -5.20 -12.04
CA VAL A 71 -5.29 -3.81 -12.49
C VAL A 71 -6.69 -3.19 -12.39
N THR A 72 -7.73 -3.98 -12.67
CA THR A 72 -9.12 -3.49 -12.62
C THR A 72 -9.50 -2.97 -11.24
N THR A 73 -9.24 -3.75 -10.19
CA THR A 73 -9.54 -3.33 -8.81
C THR A 73 -8.77 -2.06 -8.42
N LEU A 74 -7.50 -1.95 -8.84
CA LEU A 74 -6.67 -0.77 -8.54
C LEU A 74 -7.21 0.49 -9.23
N VAL A 75 -7.50 0.39 -10.53
CA VAL A 75 -8.01 1.50 -11.33
C VAL A 75 -9.37 1.99 -10.83
N GLU A 76 -10.30 1.08 -10.53
CA GLU A 76 -11.62 1.45 -10.03
C GLU A 76 -11.54 2.14 -8.64
N SER A 77 -10.62 1.71 -7.78
CA SER A 77 -10.38 2.37 -6.50
C SER A 77 -9.84 3.79 -6.70
N VAL A 78 -8.82 3.96 -7.54
CA VAL A 78 -8.21 5.27 -7.80
C VAL A 78 -9.19 6.23 -8.49
N LYS A 79 -10.03 5.73 -9.41
CA LYS A 79 -11.11 6.54 -10.02
C LYS A 79 -12.08 7.10 -8.99
N LYS A 80 -12.32 6.37 -7.93
CA LYS A 80 -13.20 6.81 -6.85
C LYS A 80 -12.56 7.86 -5.94
N THR A 81 -11.28 7.67 -5.59
CA THR A 81 -10.59 8.48 -4.58
C THR A 81 -9.78 9.65 -5.14
N GLY A 82 -9.46 9.64 -6.43
CA GLY A 82 -8.65 10.66 -7.11
C GLY A 82 -7.17 10.68 -6.73
N LYS A 83 -6.75 10.00 -5.64
CA LYS A 83 -5.39 10.04 -5.10
C LYS A 83 -4.86 8.64 -4.83
N CYS A 84 -3.57 8.42 -5.12
CA CYS A 84 -2.94 7.10 -5.02
C CYS A 84 -1.56 7.15 -4.37
N LEU A 85 -1.40 6.36 -3.30
CA LEU A 85 -0.12 6.08 -2.66
C LEU A 85 0.21 4.59 -2.79
N VAL A 86 1.35 4.25 -3.40
CA VAL A 86 1.86 2.88 -3.45
C VAL A 86 2.93 2.71 -2.38
N VAL A 87 2.75 1.76 -1.46
CA VAL A 87 3.65 1.48 -0.34
C VAL A 87 4.29 0.11 -0.50
N GLN A 88 5.62 0.05 -0.49
CA GLN A 88 6.38 -1.20 -0.63
C GLN A 88 7.66 -1.21 0.19
N GLU A 89 8.12 -2.37 0.67
CA GLU A 89 9.41 -2.52 1.37
C GLU A 89 10.61 -2.46 0.44
N ASP A 90 10.42 -2.73 -0.84
CA ASP A 90 11.47 -2.79 -1.85
C ASP A 90 12.04 -1.39 -2.15
N THR A 91 13.14 -1.34 -2.89
CA THR A 91 13.72 -0.07 -3.35
C THR A 91 12.77 0.68 -4.27
N GLN A 92 12.94 1.99 -4.37
CA GLN A 92 12.09 2.82 -5.21
C GLN A 92 12.34 2.56 -6.71
N ALA A 93 13.59 2.37 -7.09
CA ALA A 93 13.96 2.04 -8.45
C ALA A 93 13.69 0.55 -8.73
N TYR A 94 13.05 0.28 -9.85
CA TYR A 94 12.75 -1.07 -10.36
C TYR A 94 11.88 -1.96 -9.45
N GLY A 95 11.38 -1.45 -8.33
CA GLY A 95 10.42 -2.17 -7.50
C GLY A 95 9.05 -2.28 -8.17
N ILE A 96 8.22 -3.24 -7.71
CA ILE A 96 6.87 -3.49 -8.25
C ILE A 96 5.96 -2.25 -8.18
N GLY A 97 6.20 -1.36 -7.20
CA GLY A 97 5.46 -0.10 -7.09
C GLY A 97 5.63 0.83 -8.29
N ALA A 98 6.72 0.70 -9.05
CA ALA A 98 6.89 1.44 -10.30
C ALA A 98 5.91 0.94 -11.39
N GLU A 99 5.72 -0.37 -11.49
CA GLU A 99 4.74 -0.98 -12.40
C GLU A 99 3.31 -0.58 -12.01
N VAL A 100 2.98 -0.68 -10.72
CA VAL A 100 1.65 -0.28 -10.21
C VAL A 100 1.40 1.20 -10.52
N ALA A 101 2.36 2.08 -10.23
CA ALA A 101 2.23 3.50 -10.49
C ALA A 101 2.08 3.81 -12.00
N SER A 102 2.81 3.08 -12.85
CA SER A 102 2.68 3.21 -14.32
C SER A 102 1.29 2.79 -14.80
N CYS A 103 0.78 1.66 -14.33
CA CYS A 103 -0.57 1.21 -14.67
C CYS A 103 -1.65 2.23 -14.26
N ILE A 104 -1.53 2.81 -13.06
CA ILE A 104 -2.47 3.84 -12.60
C ILE A 104 -2.35 5.11 -13.43
N ALA A 105 -1.14 5.57 -13.71
CA ALA A 105 -0.91 6.77 -14.53
C ALA A 105 -1.41 6.61 -15.96
N ASP A 106 -1.36 5.42 -16.54
CA ASP A 106 -1.85 5.14 -17.87
C ASP A 106 -3.39 5.01 -17.93
N LEU A 107 -3.99 4.29 -16.96
CA LEU A 107 -5.39 3.88 -17.04
C LEU A 107 -6.37 4.72 -16.21
N ALA A 108 -5.86 5.54 -15.29
CA ALA A 108 -6.66 6.38 -14.42
C ALA A 108 -6.23 7.85 -14.42
N PHE A 109 -5.41 8.28 -15.38
CA PHE A 109 -4.86 9.65 -15.46
C PHE A 109 -5.93 10.74 -15.35
N GLU A 110 -7.03 10.58 -16.06
CA GLU A 110 -8.13 11.57 -16.11
C GLU A 110 -8.89 11.72 -14.77
N TYR A 111 -8.65 10.81 -13.83
CA TYR A 111 -9.31 10.77 -12.52
C TYR A 111 -8.37 11.17 -11.37
N LEU A 112 -7.10 11.47 -11.68
CA LEU A 112 -6.12 11.81 -10.66
C LEU A 112 -6.22 13.29 -10.28
N ASP A 113 -6.41 13.56 -9.00
CA ASP A 113 -6.36 14.90 -8.40
C ASP A 113 -4.95 15.27 -7.92
N GLY A 114 -3.98 14.39 -8.11
CA GLY A 114 -2.60 14.58 -7.72
C GLY A 114 -1.68 13.51 -8.30
N PRO A 115 -0.36 13.60 -8.08
CA PRO A 115 0.59 12.62 -8.59
C PRO A 115 0.40 11.26 -7.92
N VAL A 116 0.61 10.17 -8.66
CA VAL A 116 0.77 8.85 -8.06
C VAL A 116 2.09 8.83 -7.27
N LYS A 117 2.00 8.78 -5.95
CA LYS A 117 3.17 8.74 -5.07
C LYS A 117 3.57 7.30 -4.75
N ARG A 118 4.87 7.09 -4.59
CA ARG A 118 5.44 5.82 -4.13
C ARG A 118 6.22 6.06 -2.85
N LEU A 119 5.93 5.30 -1.82
CA LEU A 119 6.71 5.24 -0.58
C LEU A 119 7.41 3.89 -0.54
N SER A 120 8.72 3.92 -0.52
CA SER A 120 9.60 2.75 -0.65
C SER A 120 10.75 2.85 0.33
N GLY A 121 11.46 1.75 0.55
CA GLY A 121 12.74 1.79 1.24
C GLY A 121 13.74 2.70 0.53
N PRO A 122 14.71 3.27 1.26
CA PRO A 122 15.73 4.13 0.66
C PRO A 122 16.66 3.35 -0.27
N GLU A 123 17.21 4.05 -1.26
CA GLU A 123 18.21 3.48 -2.18
C GLU A 123 19.60 3.48 -1.54
N VAL A 124 19.88 2.48 -0.75
CA VAL A 124 21.18 2.26 -0.11
C VAL A 124 21.73 0.87 -0.49
N PRO A 125 23.05 0.62 -0.42
CA PRO A 125 23.57 -0.66 -0.88
C PRO A 125 22.93 -1.86 -0.18
N PRO A 126 23.32 -2.33 0.98
CA PRO A 126 22.63 -3.39 1.72
C PRO A 126 21.79 -2.82 2.86
N MET A 127 20.77 -3.57 3.25
CA MET A 127 20.05 -3.31 4.49
C MET A 127 21.01 -3.38 5.68
N PRO A 128 21.05 -2.39 6.55
CA PRO A 128 21.93 -2.36 7.70
C PRO A 128 21.56 -3.42 8.75
N PHE A 129 22.57 -3.85 9.53
CA PHE A 129 22.37 -4.85 10.61
C PHE A 129 22.20 -4.21 11.99
N SER A 130 22.55 -2.93 12.17
CA SER A 130 22.38 -2.28 13.48
C SER A 130 20.92 -1.85 13.64
N PRO A 131 20.30 -2.07 14.82
CA PRO A 131 18.89 -1.74 15.03
C PRO A 131 18.53 -0.29 14.68
N SER A 132 19.37 0.67 15.06
CA SER A 132 19.12 2.10 14.81
C SER A 132 19.13 2.45 13.31
N LEU A 133 19.99 1.79 12.51
CA LEU A 133 20.04 1.99 11.07
C LEU A 133 18.94 1.20 10.36
N GLU A 134 18.57 0.03 10.90
CA GLU A 134 17.43 -0.75 10.41
C GLU A 134 16.11 0.01 10.59
N ASP A 135 15.90 0.63 11.75
CA ASP A 135 14.74 1.47 12.03
C ASP A 135 14.65 2.68 11.09
N GLU A 136 15.78 3.29 10.76
CA GLU A 136 15.83 4.38 9.78
C GLU A 136 15.51 3.89 8.35
N PHE A 137 16.01 2.71 8.01
CA PHE A 137 15.77 2.10 6.70
C PHE A 137 14.31 1.67 6.52
N MET A 138 13.73 1.00 7.53
CA MET A 138 12.40 0.42 7.44
C MET A 138 11.30 1.47 7.34
N LEU A 139 10.28 1.13 6.55
CA LEU A 139 9.03 1.86 6.58
C LEU A 139 8.25 1.54 7.86
N ASN A 140 7.60 2.55 8.39
CA ASN A 140 6.75 2.47 9.56
C ASN A 140 5.47 3.31 9.37
N GLU A 141 4.58 3.28 10.34
CA GLU A 141 3.30 3.97 10.30
C GLU A 141 3.47 5.49 10.18
N GLU A 142 4.46 6.08 10.86
CA GLU A 142 4.72 7.53 10.83
C GLU A 142 5.13 8.00 9.43
N LYS A 143 6.01 7.25 8.75
CA LYS A 143 6.43 7.54 7.37
C LYS A 143 5.24 7.43 6.40
N ILE A 144 4.37 6.43 6.60
CA ILE A 144 3.16 6.24 5.77
C ILE A 144 2.17 7.40 6.02
N GLU A 145 1.89 7.73 7.29
CA GLU A 145 0.98 8.82 7.64
C GLU A 145 1.46 10.16 7.08
N THR A 146 2.75 10.44 7.15
CA THR A 146 3.37 11.65 6.57
C THR A 146 3.17 11.70 5.05
N ALA A 147 3.37 10.58 4.35
CA ALA A 147 3.18 10.51 2.91
C ALA A 147 1.70 10.69 2.50
N VAL A 148 0.78 10.14 3.29
CA VAL A 148 -0.68 10.30 3.08
C VAL A 148 -1.06 11.77 3.26
N LYS A 149 -0.66 12.42 4.36
CA LYS A 149 -0.96 13.83 4.61
C LYS A 149 -0.45 14.73 3.49
N ALA A 150 0.81 14.55 3.08
CA ALA A 150 1.40 15.30 1.99
C ALA A 150 0.67 15.13 0.64
N LEU A 151 0.01 13.97 0.43
CA LEU A 151 -0.77 13.74 -0.78
C LEU A 151 -2.21 14.26 -0.66
N LEU A 152 -2.77 14.31 0.55
CA LEU A 152 -4.08 14.92 0.80
C LEU A 152 -4.05 16.43 0.65
N ASP A 153 -2.94 17.07 1.01
CA ASP A 153 -2.72 18.52 0.90
C ASP A 153 -2.46 18.99 -0.54
N TYR A 154 -2.28 18.05 -1.48
CA TYR A 154 -2.05 18.35 -2.89
C TYR A 154 -3.34 18.72 -3.61
#